data_10cc6e48eaca5a5f461fb22a21181dc6
#
_entry.id   10cc6e48eaca5a5f461fb22a21181dc6
#
_cell.length_a   1.000
_cell.length_b   1.000
_cell.length_c   1.000
_cell.angle_alpha   90.00
_cell.angle_beta   90.00
_cell.angle_gamma   90.00
#
_symmetry.space_group_name_H-M   'P 1'
#
loop_
_entity.id
_entity.type
_entity.pdbx_description
1 polymer ?
#
loop_
_entity_poly.entity_id
_entity_poly.type
_entity_poly.pdbx_seq_one_letter_code
_entity_poly.pdbx_strand_id
1 'polypeptide(L)'
;MANKNAASEKVVTKYDRKMQKRKEEERKEAKRRYITKWVCIAVLACIILGSGIATGIKLNSIYKDYIEVDNDKISQIEFDFYYGIAKTNSLNTTLYGSMTYGDYYSSYMGYKRSQSDKSQEYSTDYTWYDFFANSAVSTIKETKALLEDADANGFTY
;
A
#
# COMPACT_ATOMS: atom_id res chain seq x y z
N MET A 1 58.67 44.36 46.15
CA MET A 1 57.24 43.89 45.97
C MET A 1 57.28 42.42 45.61
N ALA A 2 56.93 41.57 46.54
CA ALA A 2 57.03 40.12 46.41
C ALA A 2 55.80 39.57 45.65
N ASN A 3 56.06 38.79 44.62
CA ASN A 3 55.07 38.15 43.74
C ASN A 3 54.48 36.93 44.49
N LYS A 4 53.26 37.08 45.03
CA LYS A 4 52.47 36.04 45.65
C LYS A 4 51.57 35.39 44.58
N ASN A 5 52.05 34.45 43.84
CA ASN A 5 51.22 33.52 43.06
C ASN A 5 51.89 32.16 42.92
N ALA A 6 52.20 31.52 44.08
CA ALA A 6 52.43 30.09 44.13
C ALA A 6 51.06 29.43 44.33
N ALA A 7 50.32 29.16 43.22
CA ALA A 7 49.18 28.29 43.26
C ALA A 7 49.67 26.89 43.70
N SER A 8 49.30 26.46 44.88
CA SER A 8 49.63 25.13 45.39
C SER A 8 49.09 24.09 44.43
N GLU A 9 49.96 23.43 43.70
CA GLU A 9 49.67 22.28 42.88
C GLU A 9 49.03 21.18 43.77
N LYS A 10 47.72 21.02 43.67
CA LYS A 10 47.04 19.96 44.46
C LYS A 10 47.57 18.61 43.99
N VAL A 11 48.28 17.93 44.86
CA VAL A 11 48.76 16.57 44.62
C VAL A 11 47.55 15.67 44.38
N VAL A 12 47.35 15.30 43.11
CA VAL A 12 46.24 14.43 42.69
C VAL A 12 46.47 13.03 43.22
N THR A 13 45.70 12.64 44.21
CA THR A 13 45.81 11.31 44.82
C THR A 13 45.32 10.19 43.89
N LYS A 14 45.76 8.96 44.15
CA LYS A 14 45.31 7.77 43.39
C LYS A 14 43.78 7.62 43.43
N TYR A 15 43.15 8.08 44.51
CA TYR A 15 41.71 8.12 44.69
C TYR A 15 41.06 9.16 43.74
N ASP A 16 41.60 10.35 43.64
CA ASP A 16 41.05 11.41 42.77
C ASP A 16 41.10 11.02 41.28
N ARG A 17 42.16 10.35 40.84
CA ARG A 17 42.23 9.81 39.47
C ARG A 17 41.17 8.75 39.20
N LYS A 18 40.85 7.89 40.16
CA LYS A 18 39.82 6.87 40.06
C LYS A 18 38.43 7.51 40.01
N MET A 19 38.20 8.52 40.81
CA MET A 19 36.93 9.28 40.79
C MET A 19 36.75 10.07 39.50
N GLN A 20 37.80 10.67 38.97
CA GLN A 20 37.71 11.36 37.65
C GLN A 20 37.38 10.40 36.53
N LYS A 21 38.02 9.22 36.46
CA LYS A 21 37.69 8.20 35.45
C LYS A 21 36.24 7.76 35.53
N ARG A 22 35.72 7.49 36.74
CA ARG A 22 34.30 7.15 36.92
C ARG A 22 33.34 8.24 36.42
N LYS A 23 33.62 9.51 36.74
CA LYS A 23 32.83 10.64 36.28
C LYS A 23 32.89 10.81 34.76
N GLU A 24 34.02 10.52 34.12
CA GLU A 24 34.15 10.55 32.68
C GLU A 24 33.38 9.42 32.00
N GLU A 25 33.41 8.21 32.59
CA GLU A 25 32.64 7.06 32.13
C GLU A 25 31.13 7.32 32.23
N GLU A 26 30.67 7.82 33.39
CA GLU A 26 29.27 8.22 33.58
C GLU A 26 28.81 9.29 32.58
N ARG A 27 29.67 10.30 32.32
CA ARG A 27 29.36 11.32 31.29
C ARG A 27 29.31 10.74 29.89
N LYS A 28 30.20 9.80 29.57
CA LYS A 28 30.18 9.11 28.24
C LYS A 28 28.94 8.24 28.09
N GLU A 29 28.57 7.52 29.14
CA GLU A 29 27.35 6.70 29.17
C GLU A 29 26.09 7.58 29.05
N ALA A 30 26.00 8.67 29.77
CA ALA A 30 24.89 9.60 29.71
C ALA A 30 24.73 10.19 28.28
N LYS A 31 25.86 10.60 27.66
CA LYS A 31 25.85 11.05 26.26
C LYS A 31 25.42 9.95 25.29
N ARG A 32 25.92 8.73 25.46
CA ARG A 32 25.51 7.59 24.61
C ARG A 32 24.01 7.32 24.73
N ARG A 33 23.47 7.25 25.96
CA ARG A 33 22.03 7.04 26.20
C ARG A 33 21.19 8.16 25.57
N TYR A 34 21.65 9.41 25.66
CA TYR A 34 20.98 10.55 25.03
C TYR A 34 20.97 10.43 23.51
N ILE A 35 22.13 10.16 22.89
CA ILE A 35 22.25 9.97 21.44
C ILE A 35 21.39 8.79 20.96
N THR A 36 21.49 7.64 21.66
CA THR A 36 20.67 6.45 21.32
C THR A 36 19.18 6.76 21.37
N LYS A 37 18.71 7.49 22.39
CA LYS A 37 17.31 7.90 22.49
C LYS A 37 16.87 8.72 21.27
N TRP A 38 17.65 9.71 20.86
CA TRP A 38 17.33 10.56 19.71
C TRP A 38 17.40 9.80 18.38
N VAL A 39 18.35 8.89 18.24
CA VAL A 39 18.42 8.02 17.04
C VAL A 39 17.19 7.12 16.97
N CYS A 40 16.75 6.51 18.05
CA CYS A 40 15.53 5.71 18.05
C CYS A 40 14.28 6.54 17.68
N ILE A 41 14.15 7.76 18.22
CA ILE A 41 13.05 8.66 17.88
C ILE A 41 13.08 9.03 16.39
N ALA A 42 14.26 9.35 15.86
CA ALA A 42 14.41 9.69 14.43
C ALA A 42 14.04 8.51 13.52
N VAL A 43 14.48 7.29 13.87
CA VAL A 43 14.13 6.08 13.10
C VAL A 43 12.62 5.84 13.11
N LEU A 44 11.97 5.94 14.28
CA LEU A 44 10.51 5.80 14.37
C LEU A 44 9.78 6.87 13.54
N ALA A 45 10.22 8.11 13.60
CA ALA A 45 9.65 9.20 12.80
C ALA A 45 9.78 8.91 11.28
N CYS A 46 10.94 8.42 10.83
CA CYS A 46 11.13 8.04 9.43
C CYS A 46 10.20 6.89 8.98
N ILE A 47 9.96 5.90 9.85
CA ILE A 47 9.04 4.79 9.54
C ILE A 47 7.61 5.31 9.40
N ILE A 48 7.15 6.17 10.33
CA ILE A 48 5.80 6.73 10.30
C ILE A 48 5.59 7.60 9.05
N LEU A 49 6.54 8.49 8.75
CA LEU A 49 6.47 9.36 7.57
C LEU A 49 6.53 8.54 6.27
N GLY A 50 7.43 7.55 6.19
CA GLY A 50 7.55 6.69 5.00
C GLY A 50 6.29 5.88 4.73
N SER A 51 5.67 5.32 5.77
CA SER A 51 4.41 4.57 5.64
C SER A 51 3.24 5.47 5.24
N GLY A 52 3.16 6.69 5.80
CA GLY A 52 2.13 7.67 5.46
C GLY A 52 2.18 8.10 4.00
N ILE A 53 3.39 8.39 3.48
CA ILE A 53 3.59 8.77 2.08
C ILE A 53 3.23 7.61 1.14
N ALA A 54 3.70 6.39 1.43
CA ALA A 54 3.41 5.22 0.60
C ALA A 54 1.91 4.93 0.54
N THR A 55 1.20 5.05 1.67
CA THR A 55 -0.26 4.89 1.73
C THR A 55 -0.98 5.99 0.93
N GLY A 56 -0.55 7.25 1.07
CA GLY A 56 -1.12 8.37 0.33
C GLY A 56 -0.99 8.24 -1.19
N ILE A 57 0.19 7.82 -1.67
CA ILE A 57 0.42 7.58 -3.10
C ILE A 57 -0.48 6.45 -3.61
N LYS A 58 -0.59 5.35 -2.87
CA LYS A 58 -1.44 4.21 -3.23
C LYS A 58 -2.92 4.61 -3.28
N LEU A 59 -3.42 5.33 -2.28
CA LEU A 59 -4.82 5.79 -2.27
C LEU A 59 -5.10 6.73 -3.46
N ASN A 60 -4.22 7.69 -3.71
CA ASN A 60 -4.39 8.59 -4.87
C ASN A 60 -4.39 7.84 -6.20
N SER A 61 -3.61 6.75 -6.32
CA SER A 61 -3.59 5.92 -7.54
C SER A 61 -4.89 5.18 -7.80
N ILE A 62 -5.51 4.61 -6.76
CA ILE A 62 -6.73 3.81 -6.92
C ILE A 62 -8.00 4.64 -7.14
N TYR A 63 -8.00 5.92 -6.73
CA TYR A 63 -9.10 6.86 -6.98
C TYR A 63 -8.91 7.70 -8.26
N LYS A 64 -7.80 7.49 -8.98
CA LYS A 64 -7.56 8.18 -10.25
C LYS A 64 -8.43 7.59 -11.35
N ASP A 65 -8.83 8.44 -12.31
CA ASP A 65 -9.52 8.03 -13.52
C ASP A 65 -8.70 6.95 -14.24
N TYR A 66 -9.31 5.79 -14.47
CA TYR A 66 -8.68 4.62 -15.07
C TYR A 66 -9.12 4.40 -16.51
N ILE A 67 -10.42 4.47 -16.73
CA ILE A 67 -11.07 4.37 -18.06
C ILE A 67 -12.21 5.37 -18.17
N GLU A 68 -12.63 5.65 -19.37
CA GLU A 68 -13.82 6.43 -19.69
C GLU A 68 -14.85 5.53 -20.38
N VAL A 69 -16.07 5.52 -19.87
CA VAL A 69 -17.17 4.71 -20.38
C VAL A 69 -18.36 5.63 -20.63
N ASP A 70 -18.72 5.85 -21.90
CA ASP A 70 -19.85 6.70 -22.33
C ASP A 70 -19.81 8.13 -21.71
N ASN A 71 -18.61 8.77 -21.69
CA ASN A 71 -18.27 10.06 -21.08
C ASN A 71 -18.16 10.06 -19.54
N ASP A 72 -18.45 8.96 -18.87
CA ASP A 72 -18.24 8.80 -17.44
C ASP A 72 -16.81 8.36 -17.14
N LYS A 73 -16.18 9.06 -16.22
CA LYS A 73 -14.86 8.71 -15.72
C LYS A 73 -14.98 7.67 -14.62
N ILE A 74 -14.41 6.51 -14.86
CA ILE A 74 -14.43 5.38 -13.95
C ILE A 74 -13.06 5.28 -13.27
N SER A 75 -13.07 5.31 -11.95
CA SER A 75 -11.85 5.13 -11.14
C SER A 75 -11.34 3.68 -11.20
N GLN A 76 -10.05 3.48 -10.91
CA GLN A 76 -9.49 2.12 -10.88
C GLN A 76 -10.23 1.22 -9.88
N ILE A 77 -10.55 1.73 -8.68
CA ILE A 77 -11.26 0.95 -7.66
C ILE A 77 -12.67 0.54 -8.11
N GLU A 78 -13.37 1.43 -8.80
CA GLU A 78 -14.70 1.15 -9.35
C GLU A 78 -14.61 0.10 -10.46
N PHE A 79 -13.66 0.25 -11.38
CA PHE A 79 -13.42 -0.75 -12.42
C PHE A 79 -13.06 -2.12 -11.84
N ASP A 80 -12.13 -2.18 -10.87
CA ASP A 80 -11.71 -3.43 -10.24
C ASP A 80 -12.87 -4.14 -9.53
N PHE A 81 -13.81 -3.37 -8.95
CA PHE A 81 -15.04 -3.91 -8.35
C PHE A 81 -15.91 -4.60 -9.41
N TYR A 82 -16.22 -3.92 -10.50
CA TYR A 82 -17.05 -4.49 -11.59
C TYR A 82 -16.33 -5.64 -12.30
N TYR A 83 -14.99 -5.55 -12.47
CA TYR A 83 -14.19 -6.64 -12.98
C TYR A 83 -14.29 -7.90 -12.11
N GLY A 84 -14.20 -7.75 -10.81
CA GLY A 84 -14.37 -8.85 -9.84
C GLY A 84 -15.75 -9.50 -9.96
N ILE A 85 -16.81 -8.70 -10.05
CA ILE A 85 -18.19 -9.18 -10.24
C ILE A 85 -18.32 -9.92 -11.57
N ALA A 86 -17.92 -9.31 -12.67
CA ALA A 86 -18.03 -9.89 -14.02
C ALA A 86 -17.29 -11.22 -14.11
N LYS A 87 -16.05 -11.27 -13.60
CA LYS A 87 -15.26 -12.49 -13.54
C LYS A 87 -15.93 -13.57 -12.70
N THR A 88 -16.40 -13.22 -11.51
CA THR A 88 -17.04 -14.18 -10.58
C THR A 88 -18.31 -14.74 -11.21
N ASN A 89 -19.15 -13.89 -11.78
CA ASN A 89 -20.37 -14.31 -12.47
C ASN A 89 -20.06 -15.21 -13.66
N SER A 90 -19.11 -14.81 -14.51
CA SER A 90 -18.71 -15.60 -15.69
C SER A 90 -18.17 -16.98 -15.29
N LEU A 91 -17.42 -17.10 -14.20
CA LEU A 91 -16.83 -18.36 -13.79
C LEU A 91 -17.83 -19.28 -13.05
N ASN A 92 -18.79 -18.72 -12.33
CA ASN A 92 -19.72 -19.48 -11.47
C ASN A 92 -21.08 -19.74 -12.11
N THR A 93 -21.41 -19.14 -13.24
CA THR A 93 -22.63 -19.42 -13.98
C THR A 93 -22.62 -20.86 -14.46
N THR A 94 -23.72 -21.59 -14.18
CA THR A 94 -23.90 -22.98 -14.59
C THR A 94 -24.05 -23.07 -16.12
N LEU A 95 -23.26 -23.90 -16.74
CA LEU A 95 -23.32 -24.18 -18.18
C LEU A 95 -24.29 -25.34 -18.46
N TYR A 96 -24.06 -26.49 -17.81
CA TYR A 96 -24.87 -27.68 -17.95
C TYR A 96 -24.75 -28.59 -16.71
N GLY A 97 -25.87 -29.03 -16.16
CA GLY A 97 -25.90 -29.87 -14.98
C GLY A 97 -25.19 -29.20 -13.78
N SER A 98 -24.12 -29.80 -13.29
CA SER A 98 -23.28 -29.25 -12.24
C SER A 98 -22.02 -28.52 -12.76
N MET A 99 -21.79 -28.51 -14.06
CA MET A 99 -20.63 -27.87 -14.69
C MET A 99 -20.82 -26.38 -14.80
N THR A 100 -19.86 -25.60 -14.34
CA THR A 100 -19.82 -24.14 -14.49
C THR A 100 -19.05 -23.75 -15.76
N TYR A 101 -19.23 -22.49 -16.22
CA TYR A 101 -18.35 -21.94 -17.26
C TYR A 101 -16.88 -21.95 -16.83
N GLY A 102 -16.59 -21.73 -15.55
CA GLY A 102 -15.21 -21.80 -15.03
C GLY A 102 -14.61 -23.18 -15.17
N ASP A 103 -15.39 -24.24 -14.98
CA ASP A 103 -14.96 -25.63 -15.21
C ASP A 103 -14.70 -25.90 -16.70
N TYR A 104 -15.59 -25.41 -17.54
CA TYR A 104 -15.44 -25.48 -18.98
C TYR A 104 -14.17 -24.74 -19.47
N TYR A 105 -13.98 -23.49 -19.03
CA TYR A 105 -12.79 -22.71 -19.40
C TYR A 105 -11.50 -23.39 -18.94
N SER A 106 -11.50 -23.95 -17.74
CA SER A 106 -10.32 -24.64 -17.21
C SER A 106 -10.02 -25.95 -17.92
N SER A 107 -11.04 -26.71 -18.27
CA SER A 107 -10.90 -28.05 -18.87
C SER A 107 -10.65 -28.02 -20.36
N TYR A 108 -11.26 -27.07 -21.09
CA TYR A 108 -11.27 -27.06 -22.55
C TYR A 108 -10.54 -25.88 -23.16
N MET A 109 -10.39 -24.78 -22.46
CA MET A 109 -9.74 -23.56 -22.96
C MET A 109 -8.41 -23.25 -22.26
N GLY A 110 -7.97 -24.10 -21.33
CA GLY A 110 -6.69 -23.96 -20.65
C GLY A 110 -6.61 -22.82 -19.63
N TYR A 111 -7.73 -22.22 -19.24
CA TYR A 111 -7.78 -21.16 -18.24
C TYR A 111 -7.33 -21.68 -16.86
N LYS A 112 -6.45 -20.95 -16.19
CA LYS A 112 -5.93 -21.30 -14.86
C LYS A 112 -6.29 -20.21 -13.84
N ARG A 113 -7.18 -20.52 -12.92
CA ARG A 113 -7.60 -19.57 -11.84
C ARG A 113 -6.44 -19.07 -10.96
N SER A 114 -5.34 -19.81 -10.89
CA SER A 114 -4.15 -19.49 -10.09
C SER A 114 -3.18 -18.53 -10.79
N GLN A 115 -3.37 -18.24 -12.07
CA GLN A 115 -2.51 -17.35 -12.85
C GLN A 115 -3.20 -16.01 -13.11
N SER A 116 -2.42 -14.99 -13.43
CA SER A 116 -2.95 -13.67 -13.80
C SER A 116 -3.72 -13.77 -15.11
N ASP A 117 -4.91 -13.18 -15.17
CA ASP A 117 -5.74 -13.15 -16.38
C ASP A 117 -5.04 -12.43 -17.54
N LYS A 118 -4.20 -11.43 -17.25
CA LYS A 118 -3.39 -10.70 -18.25
C LYS A 118 -2.30 -11.55 -18.90
N SER A 119 -1.89 -12.64 -18.26
CA SER A 119 -0.84 -13.54 -18.74
C SER A 119 -1.38 -14.75 -19.49
N GLN A 120 -2.69 -14.88 -19.62
CA GLN A 120 -3.33 -16.02 -20.23
C GLN A 120 -4.09 -15.58 -21.50
N GLU A 121 -3.75 -16.19 -22.61
CA GLU A 121 -4.39 -15.95 -23.90
C GLU A 121 -5.77 -16.60 -23.92
N TYR A 122 -6.80 -15.82 -24.32
CA TYR A 122 -8.14 -16.31 -24.63
C TYR A 122 -8.28 -16.65 -26.10
N SER A 123 -7.76 -15.77 -26.95
CA SER A 123 -7.63 -15.94 -28.41
C SER A 123 -6.51 -15.04 -28.92
N THR A 124 -6.19 -15.09 -30.21
CA THR A 124 -5.12 -14.28 -30.80
C THR A 124 -5.27 -12.80 -30.42
N ASP A 125 -4.23 -12.23 -29.78
CA ASP A 125 -4.17 -10.84 -29.31
C ASP A 125 -5.26 -10.45 -28.29
N TYR A 126 -5.89 -11.42 -27.63
CA TYR A 126 -6.97 -11.21 -26.67
C TYR A 126 -6.78 -12.08 -25.44
N THR A 127 -6.65 -11.49 -24.25
CA THR A 127 -6.39 -12.19 -22.99
C THR A 127 -7.69 -12.48 -22.22
N TRP A 128 -7.60 -13.36 -21.23
CA TRP A 128 -8.69 -13.56 -20.28
C TRP A 128 -9.05 -12.28 -19.51
N TYR A 129 -8.06 -11.41 -19.30
CA TYR A 129 -8.31 -10.10 -18.73
C TYR A 129 -9.23 -9.27 -19.63
N ASP A 130 -8.98 -9.22 -20.94
CA ASP A 130 -9.80 -8.47 -21.89
C ASP A 130 -11.23 -9.02 -21.95
N PHE A 131 -11.37 -10.34 -21.89
CA PHE A 131 -12.67 -11.00 -21.84
C PHE A 131 -13.51 -10.56 -20.64
N PHE A 132 -12.95 -10.64 -19.42
CA PHE A 132 -13.65 -10.21 -18.20
C PHE A 132 -13.81 -8.69 -18.12
N ALA A 133 -12.82 -7.93 -18.61
CA ALA A 133 -12.86 -6.47 -18.66
C ALA A 133 -14.01 -5.96 -19.55
N ASN A 134 -14.21 -6.55 -20.72
CA ASN A 134 -15.33 -6.21 -21.59
C ASN A 134 -16.68 -6.48 -20.93
N SER A 135 -16.80 -7.60 -20.19
CA SER A 135 -18.00 -7.89 -19.42
C SER A 135 -18.22 -6.86 -18.28
N ALA A 136 -17.15 -6.42 -17.64
CA ALA A 136 -17.20 -5.38 -16.60
C ALA A 136 -17.65 -4.04 -17.19
N VAL A 137 -17.09 -3.63 -18.32
CA VAL A 137 -17.49 -2.39 -19.03
C VAL A 137 -18.97 -2.43 -19.41
N SER A 138 -19.48 -3.55 -19.90
CA SER A 138 -20.92 -3.69 -20.19
C SER A 138 -21.78 -3.51 -18.94
N THR A 139 -21.38 -4.12 -17.82
CA THR A 139 -22.10 -3.97 -16.54
C THR A 139 -22.04 -2.53 -16.01
N ILE A 140 -20.90 -1.84 -16.18
CA ILE A 140 -20.77 -0.41 -15.82
C ILE A 140 -21.77 0.43 -16.66
N LYS A 141 -21.82 0.24 -17.98
CA LYS A 141 -22.75 0.94 -18.87
C LYS A 141 -24.20 0.74 -18.45
N GLU A 142 -24.61 -0.50 -18.23
CA GLU A 142 -25.97 -0.83 -17.79
C GLU A 142 -26.30 -0.17 -16.45
N THR A 143 -25.35 -0.22 -15.48
CA THR A 143 -25.54 0.37 -14.17
C THR A 143 -25.66 1.89 -14.24
N LYS A 144 -24.80 2.56 -15.01
CA LYS A 144 -24.85 4.01 -15.20
C LYS A 144 -26.13 4.45 -15.86
N ALA A 145 -26.56 3.77 -16.92
CA ALA A 145 -27.82 4.06 -17.60
C ALA A 145 -29.05 3.90 -16.69
N LEU A 146 -29.04 2.87 -15.83
CA LEU A 146 -30.11 2.68 -14.83
C LEU A 146 -30.12 3.78 -13.77
N LEU A 147 -28.93 4.25 -13.32
CA LEU A 147 -28.83 5.34 -12.36
C LEU A 147 -29.32 6.66 -12.97
N GLU A 148 -28.93 6.97 -14.21
CA GLU A 148 -29.43 8.14 -14.94
C GLU A 148 -30.96 8.12 -15.12
N ASP A 149 -31.51 6.96 -15.46
CA ASP A 149 -32.97 6.82 -15.58
C ASP A 149 -33.68 6.96 -14.22
N ALA A 150 -33.10 6.40 -13.16
CA ALA A 150 -33.61 6.54 -11.80
C ALA A 150 -33.62 8.03 -11.35
N ASP A 151 -32.53 8.76 -11.60
CA ASP A 151 -32.42 10.16 -11.26
C ASP A 151 -33.42 11.01 -12.07
N ALA A 152 -33.57 10.72 -13.38
CA ALA A 152 -34.55 11.39 -14.24
C ALA A 152 -35.99 11.18 -13.77
N ASN A 153 -36.29 10.05 -13.16
CA ASN A 153 -37.61 9.70 -12.60
C ASN A 153 -37.80 10.10 -11.13
N GLY A 154 -36.79 10.76 -10.52
CA GLY A 154 -36.88 11.29 -9.15
C GLY A 154 -36.72 10.22 -8.06
N PHE A 155 -36.13 9.08 -8.37
CA PHE A 155 -35.76 8.09 -7.36
C PHE A 155 -34.51 8.57 -6.62
N THR A 156 -34.61 8.60 -5.29
CA THR A 156 -33.48 8.88 -4.39
C THR A 156 -33.08 7.60 -3.66
N TYR A 157 -31.79 7.34 -3.61
CA TYR A 157 -31.18 6.16 -2.94
C TYR A 157 -30.22 6.58 -1.81
#